data_7118f39516995bc92f09635b1ec4971e
#
_entry.id   7118f39516995bc92f09635b1ec4971e
#
_cell.length_a   1.000
_cell.length_b   1.000
_cell.length_c   1.000
_cell.angle_alpha   90.00
_cell.angle_beta   90.00
_cell.angle_gamma   90.00
#
_symmetry.space_group_name_H-M   'P 1'
#
loop_
_entity.id
_entity.type
_entity.pdbx_description
1 polymer ?
#
loop_
_entity_poly.entity_id
_entity_poly.type
_entity_poly.pdbx_seq_one_letter_code
_entity_poly.pdbx_strand_id
1 'polypeptide(L)'
;IAVSGVVCKGVVMDSAAFPSLNHIDVAKRLNEKFGLTVLIDNDLHVATNVARKYSNYQDGITVLYAYGKRKSGSGIIANGEVLCGASGAAGEVENIPLHTPDIESERIAFCSERLQAIIALMNPGRVVIYELDEGMDTDKLIGLIKSKMKPYLLPEFKLGRDFFEDCFLGLSIVCEVGIKQSLRERLDF
;
A
#
# COMPACT_ATOMS: atom_id res chain seq x y z
N ILE A 1 12.25 -3.55 -7.00
CA ILE A 1 11.95 -4.62 -6.05
C ILE A 1 10.79 -4.15 -5.17
N ALA A 2 9.76 -4.98 -5.00
CA ALA A 2 8.70 -4.76 -4.03
C ALA A 2 8.92 -5.67 -2.82
N VAL A 3 8.77 -5.12 -1.61
CA VAL A 3 8.96 -5.86 -0.34
C VAL A 3 7.75 -5.64 0.54
N SER A 4 7.23 -6.72 1.13
CA SER A 4 6.21 -6.63 2.17
C SER A 4 6.85 -6.10 3.45
N GLY A 5 6.60 -4.84 3.80
CA GLY A 5 7.18 -4.15 4.95
C GLY A 5 7.50 -2.68 4.67
N VAL A 6 7.98 -1.99 5.68
CA VAL A 6 8.34 -0.56 5.59
C VAL A 6 9.67 -0.39 4.89
N VAL A 7 9.68 0.41 3.84
CA VAL A 7 10.90 0.77 3.10
C VAL A 7 11.09 2.28 3.11
N CYS A 8 12.30 2.73 3.44
CA CYS A 8 12.65 4.14 3.41
C CYS A 8 13.99 4.35 2.72
N LYS A 9 14.00 5.08 1.61
CA LYS A 9 15.22 5.46 0.85
C LYS A 9 16.16 4.29 0.56
N GLY A 10 15.61 3.15 0.14
CA GLY A 10 16.39 1.96 -0.21
C GLY A 10 16.69 1.01 0.97
N VAL A 11 16.39 1.42 2.20
CA VAL A 11 16.56 0.61 3.41
C VAL A 11 15.24 -0.05 3.79
N VAL A 12 15.26 -1.37 4.03
CA VAL A 12 14.14 -2.08 4.65
C VAL A 12 14.18 -1.75 6.14
N MET A 13 13.21 -0.96 6.61
CA MET A 13 13.14 -0.54 8.02
C MET A 13 12.55 -1.64 8.89
N ASP A 14 11.47 -2.28 8.41
CA ASP A 14 10.83 -3.41 9.09
C ASP A 14 10.10 -4.29 8.07
N SER A 15 10.29 -5.59 8.19
CA SER A 15 9.59 -6.61 7.41
C SER A 15 9.41 -7.87 8.24
N ALA A 16 8.16 -8.18 8.55
CA ALA A 16 7.82 -9.44 9.23
C ALA A 16 8.01 -10.65 8.30
N ALA A 17 7.87 -10.47 6.98
CA ALA A 17 8.06 -11.53 5.99
C ALA A 17 9.54 -11.87 5.79
N PHE A 18 10.42 -10.87 5.90
CA PHE A 18 11.87 -11.01 5.67
C PHE A 18 12.68 -10.32 6.79
N PRO A 19 12.64 -10.80 8.04
CA PRO A 19 13.30 -10.14 9.17
C PRO A 19 14.82 -9.97 8.99
N SER A 20 15.44 -10.83 8.19
CA SER A 20 16.87 -10.75 7.87
C SER A 20 17.26 -9.54 7.02
N LEU A 21 16.28 -8.86 6.43
CA LEU A 21 16.49 -7.63 5.65
C LEU A 21 16.33 -6.36 6.49
N ASN A 22 15.84 -6.46 7.72
CA ASN A 22 15.60 -5.29 8.56
C ASN A 22 16.88 -4.50 8.80
N HIS A 23 16.78 -3.16 8.63
CA HIS A 23 17.88 -2.21 8.73
C HIS A 23 19.00 -2.40 7.68
N ILE A 24 18.71 -3.11 6.57
CA ILE A 24 19.65 -3.29 5.47
C ILE A 24 19.30 -2.36 4.33
N ASP A 25 20.31 -1.63 3.84
CA ASP A 25 20.24 -0.91 2.57
C ASP A 25 20.39 -1.93 1.41
N VAL A 26 19.25 -2.50 1.04
CA VAL A 26 19.18 -3.53 0.00
C VAL A 26 19.49 -2.92 -1.37
N ALA A 27 19.04 -1.69 -1.62
CA ALA A 27 19.29 -1.01 -2.89
C ALA A 27 20.80 -0.82 -3.11
N LYS A 28 21.51 -0.31 -2.11
CA LYS A 28 22.96 -0.12 -2.15
C LYS A 28 23.71 -1.43 -2.32
N ARG A 29 23.40 -2.45 -1.52
CA ARG A 29 24.07 -3.77 -1.60
C ARG A 29 23.93 -4.42 -2.96
N LEU A 30 22.75 -4.33 -3.57
CA LEU A 30 22.53 -4.91 -4.90
C LEU A 30 23.19 -4.07 -5.99
N ASN A 31 23.21 -2.74 -5.86
CA ASN A 31 23.95 -1.87 -6.76
C ASN A 31 25.45 -2.19 -6.73
N GLU A 32 26.05 -2.27 -5.55
CA GLU A 32 27.47 -2.61 -5.39
C GLU A 32 27.82 -3.99 -5.96
N LYS A 33 26.91 -4.97 -5.81
CA LYS A 33 27.14 -6.34 -6.28
C LYS A 33 26.97 -6.50 -7.80
N PHE A 34 26.00 -5.81 -8.39
CA PHE A 34 25.62 -6.04 -9.78
C PHE A 34 25.87 -4.85 -10.72
N GLY A 35 26.29 -3.69 -10.19
CA GLY A 35 26.49 -2.47 -10.98
C GLY A 35 25.20 -1.89 -11.57
N LEU A 36 24.02 -2.26 -11.02
CA LEU A 36 22.72 -1.84 -11.52
C LEU A 36 22.08 -0.83 -10.57
N THR A 37 21.38 0.16 -11.11
CA THR A 37 20.48 1.00 -10.29
C THR A 37 19.32 0.13 -9.78
N VAL A 38 19.15 0.08 -8.47
CA VAL A 38 18.11 -0.70 -7.82
C VAL A 38 17.14 0.24 -7.11
N LEU A 39 15.86 0.12 -7.45
CA LEU A 39 14.76 0.76 -6.74
C LEU A 39 14.06 -0.29 -5.89
N ILE A 40 13.80 0.04 -4.64
CA ILE A 40 13.09 -0.82 -3.71
C ILE A 40 12.01 0.00 -2.99
N ASP A 41 10.81 -0.55 -2.88
CA ASP A 41 9.69 0.10 -2.19
C ASP A 41 8.78 -0.96 -1.54
N ASN A 42 7.85 -0.50 -0.70
CA ASN A 42 6.78 -1.31 -0.15
C ASN A 42 5.87 -1.84 -1.27
N ASP A 43 5.41 -3.08 -1.15
CA ASP A 43 4.57 -3.75 -2.14
C ASP A 43 3.22 -3.01 -2.37
N LEU A 44 2.61 -2.47 -1.33
CA LEU A 44 1.39 -1.67 -1.45
C LEU A 44 1.65 -0.30 -2.09
N HIS A 45 2.77 0.37 -1.80
CA HIS A 45 3.15 1.59 -2.50
C HIS A 45 3.34 1.32 -4.00
N VAL A 46 3.97 0.19 -4.33
CA VAL A 46 4.17 -0.23 -5.72
C VAL A 46 2.82 -0.49 -6.41
N ALA A 47 1.92 -1.27 -5.81
CA ALA A 47 0.58 -1.51 -6.35
C ALA A 47 -0.24 -0.21 -6.48
N THR A 48 -0.05 0.72 -5.54
CA THR A 48 -0.73 2.03 -5.53
C THR A 48 -0.38 2.87 -6.77
N ASN A 49 0.83 2.72 -7.34
CA ASN A 49 1.20 3.39 -8.58
C ASN A 49 0.34 2.96 -9.78
N VAL A 50 -0.21 1.75 -9.77
CA VAL A 50 -1.14 1.30 -10.82
C VAL A 50 -2.44 2.10 -10.74
N ALA A 51 -3.03 2.21 -9.56
CA ALA A 51 -4.22 3.01 -9.35
C ALA A 51 -3.96 4.48 -9.71
N ARG A 52 -2.80 5.05 -9.36
CA ARG A 52 -2.39 6.41 -9.73
C ARG A 52 -2.33 6.60 -11.24
N LYS A 53 -1.77 5.66 -12.00
CA LYS A 53 -1.56 5.78 -13.45
C LYS A 53 -2.86 5.59 -14.25
N TYR A 54 -3.71 4.67 -13.82
CA TYR A 54 -4.87 4.22 -14.60
C TYR A 54 -6.23 4.69 -14.04
N SER A 55 -6.26 5.31 -12.86
CA SER A 55 -7.46 5.95 -12.36
C SER A 55 -7.50 7.42 -12.78
N ASN A 56 -8.65 7.88 -13.29
CA ASN A 56 -8.88 9.29 -13.62
C ASN A 56 -8.99 10.21 -12.38
N TYR A 57 -8.43 9.77 -11.23
CA TYR A 57 -8.50 10.50 -9.96
C TYR A 57 -7.25 11.35 -9.78
N GLN A 58 -7.22 12.48 -10.44
CA GLN A 58 -6.18 13.49 -10.21
C GLN A 58 -6.47 14.32 -8.96
N ASP A 59 -7.74 14.40 -8.55
CA ASP A 59 -8.16 15.21 -7.41
C ASP A 59 -8.72 14.32 -6.28
N GLY A 60 -8.25 14.59 -5.05
CA GLY A 60 -8.73 13.92 -3.86
C GLY A 60 -7.85 12.79 -3.35
N ILE A 61 -8.44 11.94 -2.50
CA ILE A 61 -7.74 10.83 -1.83
C ILE A 61 -8.34 9.50 -2.27
N THR A 62 -7.48 8.58 -2.66
CA THR A 62 -7.81 7.17 -2.91
C THR A 62 -6.98 6.31 -1.97
N VAL A 63 -7.62 5.33 -1.34
CA VAL A 63 -6.96 4.34 -0.48
C VAL A 63 -7.04 2.97 -1.14
N LEU A 64 -5.91 2.30 -1.25
CA LEU A 64 -5.84 0.87 -1.51
C LEU A 64 -5.75 0.16 -0.16
N TYR A 65 -6.59 -0.82 0.07
CA TYR A 65 -6.60 -1.59 1.30
C TYR A 65 -6.50 -3.08 0.98
N ALA A 66 -5.37 -3.67 1.32
CA ALA A 66 -5.15 -5.10 1.15
C ALA A 66 -5.29 -5.78 2.51
N TYR A 67 -6.06 -6.88 2.57
CA TYR A 67 -6.28 -7.60 3.80
C TYR A 67 -6.37 -9.11 3.59
N GLY A 68 -5.91 -9.84 4.57
CA GLY A 68 -5.96 -11.29 4.61
C GLY A 68 -6.12 -11.81 6.03
N LYS A 69 -5.98 -13.10 6.22
CA LYS A 69 -6.18 -13.78 7.50
C LYS A 69 -5.24 -13.31 8.59
N ARG A 70 -4.02 -12.90 8.26
CA ARG A 70 -2.98 -12.56 9.24
C ARG A 70 -2.40 -11.16 9.08
N LYS A 71 -2.65 -10.49 7.97
CA LYS A 71 -2.04 -9.20 7.65
C LYS A 71 -3.03 -8.28 6.97
N SER A 72 -2.82 -6.99 7.14
CA SER A 72 -3.49 -5.95 6.38
C SER A 72 -2.53 -4.77 6.19
N GLY A 73 -2.77 -3.98 5.18
CA GLY A 73 -1.98 -2.81 4.88
C GLY A 73 -2.77 -1.84 4.02
N SER A 74 -2.29 -0.62 3.88
CA SER A 74 -2.88 0.30 2.93
C SER A 74 -1.84 1.11 2.18
N GLY A 75 -2.18 1.46 0.93
CA GLY A 75 -1.48 2.46 0.14
C GLY A 75 -2.40 3.65 -0.08
N ILE A 76 -1.86 4.85 -0.07
CA ILE A 76 -2.65 6.08 -0.13
C ILE A 76 -2.18 6.93 -1.30
N ILE A 77 -3.12 7.40 -2.12
CA ILE A 77 -2.90 8.45 -3.11
C ILE A 77 -3.54 9.72 -2.57
N ALA A 78 -2.79 10.79 -2.52
CA ALA A 78 -3.29 12.13 -2.20
C ALA A 78 -2.83 13.11 -3.28
N ASN A 79 -3.79 13.81 -3.90
CA ASN A 79 -3.52 14.78 -4.97
C ASN A 79 -2.64 14.22 -6.11
N GLY A 80 -2.91 13.00 -6.53
CA GLY A 80 -2.20 12.34 -7.63
C GLY A 80 -0.84 11.74 -7.28
N GLU A 81 -0.39 11.82 -6.02
CA GLU A 81 0.88 11.27 -5.58
C GLU A 81 0.70 10.17 -4.53
N VAL A 82 1.59 9.17 -4.54
CA VAL A 82 1.63 8.12 -3.51
C VAL A 82 2.17 8.73 -2.22
N LEU A 83 1.42 8.60 -1.14
CA LEU A 83 1.80 9.11 0.17
C LEU A 83 2.69 8.09 0.88
N CYS A 84 3.99 8.36 0.97
CA CYS A 84 4.94 7.49 1.65
C CYS A 84 5.15 7.86 3.14
N GLY A 85 4.85 9.12 3.53
CA GLY A 85 5.14 9.62 4.87
C GLY A 85 6.62 9.89 5.12
N ALA A 86 6.96 10.31 6.33
CA ALA A 86 8.32 10.73 6.68
C ALA A 86 9.34 9.56 6.70
N SER A 87 8.88 8.35 7.00
CA SER A 87 9.71 7.15 7.15
C SER A 87 9.35 6.02 6.20
N GLY A 88 8.49 6.27 5.19
CA GLY A 88 7.97 5.23 4.31
C GLY A 88 6.86 4.39 4.94
N ALA A 89 6.32 4.79 6.10
CA ALA A 89 5.35 4.02 6.87
C ALA A 89 3.90 4.54 6.76
N ALA A 90 3.60 5.40 5.78
CA ALA A 90 2.23 5.81 5.57
C ALA A 90 1.39 4.61 5.10
N GLY A 91 0.26 4.38 5.76
CA GLY A 91 -0.59 3.25 5.42
C GLY A 91 -0.37 1.97 6.23
N GLU A 92 0.58 1.95 7.16
CA GLU A 92 0.85 0.82 8.05
C GLU A 92 -0.25 0.65 9.12
N VAL A 93 -1.39 0.15 8.67
CA VAL A 93 -2.64 0.07 9.46
C VAL A 93 -2.59 -0.93 10.62
N GLU A 94 -1.68 -1.90 10.56
CA GLU A 94 -1.47 -2.85 11.66
C GLU A 94 -0.95 -2.15 12.91
N ASN A 95 -0.29 -0.98 12.76
CA ASN A 95 0.21 -0.18 13.87
C ASN A 95 -0.85 0.74 14.51
N ILE A 96 -2.08 0.79 13.98
CA ILE A 96 -3.17 1.51 14.64
C ILE A 96 -3.48 0.79 15.96
N PRO A 97 -3.42 1.47 17.13
CA PRO A 97 -3.57 0.86 18.45
C PRO A 97 -5.05 0.49 18.74
N LEU A 98 -5.58 -0.42 17.95
CA LEU A 98 -6.90 -1.02 18.13
C LEU A 98 -6.73 -2.46 18.62
N HIS A 99 -7.82 -3.05 19.10
CA HIS A 99 -7.82 -4.44 19.54
C HIS A 99 -7.27 -5.36 18.44
N THR A 100 -6.33 -6.25 18.80
CA THR A 100 -5.82 -7.29 17.90
C THR A 100 -6.60 -8.57 18.18
N PRO A 101 -7.28 -9.15 17.20
CA PRO A 101 -8.08 -10.36 17.44
C PRO A 101 -7.19 -11.56 17.76
N ASP A 102 -7.58 -12.31 18.78
CA ASP A 102 -6.94 -13.57 19.15
C ASP A 102 -7.34 -14.72 18.20
N ILE A 103 -8.42 -14.54 17.43
CA ILE A 103 -9.02 -15.57 16.59
C ILE A 103 -9.32 -15.04 15.18
N GLU A 104 -9.13 -15.92 14.20
CA GLU A 104 -9.41 -15.65 12.78
C GLU A 104 -10.86 -15.19 12.50
N SER A 105 -11.83 -15.65 13.32
CA SER A 105 -13.24 -15.27 13.20
C SER A 105 -13.51 -13.77 13.45
N GLU A 106 -12.63 -13.08 14.15
CA GLU A 106 -12.72 -11.63 14.43
C GLU A 106 -12.00 -10.78 13.38
N ARG A 107 -11.29 -11.44 12.43
CA ARG A 107 -10.43 -10.73 11.47
C ARG A 107 -11.17 -9.69 10.63
N ILE A 108 -12.39 -9.99 10.20
CA ILE A 108 -13.22 -9.04 9.42
C ILE A 108 -13.58 -7.80 10.27
N ALA A 109 -13.92 -7.99 11.54
CA ALA A 109 -14.21 -6.87 12.44
C ALA A 109 -12.96 -6.00 12.67
N PHE A 110 -11.82 -6.64 12.90
CA PHE A 110 -10.52 -6.01 13.04
C PHE A 110 -10.15 -5.17 11.80
N CYS A 111 -10.26 -5.73 10.60
CA CYS A 111 -9.98 -5.01 9.36
C CYS A 111 -10.98 -3.86 9.13
N SER A 112 -12.26 -4.08 9.49
CA SER A 112 -13.30 -3.05 9.41
C SER A 112 -12.97 -1.84 10.29
N GLU A 113 -12.52 -2.04 11.52
CA GLU A 113 -12.17 -0.95 12.44
C GLU A 113 -11.00 -0.11 11.92
N ARG A 114 -9.97 -0.76 11.39
CA ARG A 114 -8.82 -0.07 10.80
C ARG A 114 -9.18 0.72 9.56
N LEU A 115 -9.98 0.14 8.68
CA LEU A 115 -10.42 0.83 7.49
C LEU A 115 -11.37 1.99 7.82
N GLN A 116 -12.23 1.86 8.84
CA GLN A 116 -13.03 2.96 9.36
C GLN A 116 -12.15 4.10 9.89
N ALA A 117 -11.05 3.79 10.61
CA ALA A 117 -10.11 4.80 11.10
C ALA A 117 -9.46 5.56 9.92
N ILE A 118 -9.01 4.85 8.89
CA ILE A 118 -8.46 5.49 7.67
C ILE A 118 -9.51 6.38 7.01
N ILE A 119 -10.73 5.87 6.81
CA ILE A 119 -11.82 6.63 6.18
C ILE A 119 -12.13 7.89 6.99
N ALA A 120 -12.20 7.78 8.31
CA ALA A 120 -12.47 8.93 9.17
C ALA A 120 -11.36 10.00 9.15
N LEU A 121 -10.10 9.58 9.08
CA LEU A 121 -8.94 10.49 9.08
C LEU A 121 -8.67 11.10 7.71
N MET A 122 -8.78 10.31 6.65
CA MET A 122 -8.37 10.72 5.31
C MET A 122 -9.54 11.19 4.46
N ASN A 123 -10.77 10.84 4.82
CA ASN A 123 -11.99 11.12 4.04
C ASN A 123 -11.81 10.84 2.54
N PRO A 124 -11.42 9.61 2.13
CA PRO A 124 -11.14 9.30 0.74
C PRO A 124 -12.43 9.30 -0.09
N GLY A 125 -12.33 9.72 -1.34
CA GLY A 125 -13.42 9.58 -2.31
C GLY A 125 -13.60 8.12 -2.77
N ARG A 126 -12.53 7.30 -2.66
CA ARG A 126 -12.53 5.90 -3.08
C ARG A 126 -11.66 5.03 -2.18
N VAL A 127 -12.11 3.79 -1.99
CA VAL A 127 -11.34 2.69 -1.41
C VAL A 127 -11.35 1.50 -2.37
N VAL A 128 -10.15 1.03 -2.75
CA VAL A 128 -9.95 -0.20 -3.53
C VAL A 128 -9.52 -1.30 -2.57
N ILE A 129 -10.25 -2.41 -2.52
CA ILE A 129 -10.03 -3.50 -1.58
C ILE A 129 -9.45 -4.70 -2.32
N TYR A 130 -8.35 -5.26 -1.79
CA TYR A 130 -7.73 -6.49 -2.23
C TYR A 130 -7.85 -7.56 -1.16
N GLU A 131 -8.36 -8.73 -1.54
CA GLU A 131 -8.33 -9.94 -0.72
C GLU A 131 -7.00 -10.66 -0.96
N LEU A 132 -6.21 -10.87 0.12
CA LEU A 132 -4.90 -11.52 0.03
C LEU A 132 -4.98 -13.04 0.24
N ASP A 133 -6.07 -13.53 0.82
CA ASP A 133 -6.30 -14.93 1.11
C ASP A 133 -7.71 -15.35 0.69
N GLU A 134 -7.85 -16.58 0.23
CA GLU A 134 -9.17 -17.17 -0.09
C GLU A 134 -10.08 -17.24 1.15
N GLY A 135 -11.37 -17.03 0.90
CA GLY A 135 -12.41 -17.11 1.94
C GLY A 135 -12.57 -15.85 2.77
N MET A 136 -11.92 -14.75 2.40
CA MET A 136 -12.24 -13.43 2.94
C MET A 136 -13.61 -12.98 2.41
N ASP A 137 -14.36 -12.24 3.22
CA ASP A 137 -15.71 -11.80 2.90
C ASP A 137 -15.74 -10.26 2.84
N THR A 138 -15.43 -9.73 1.67
CA THR A 138 -15.39 -8.28 1.43
C THR A 138 -16.78 -7.64 1.53
N ASP A 139 -17.84 -8.34 1.17
CA ASP A 139 -19.20 -7.80 1.32
C ASP A 139 -19.55 -7.61 2.79
N LYS A 140 -19.17 -8.55 3.65
CA LYS A 140 -19.32 -8.42 5.10
C LYS A 140 -18.45 -7.30 5.65
N LEU A 141 -17.21 -7.15 5.20
CA LEU A 141 -16.32 -6.04 5.57
C LEU A 141 -16.97 -4.70 5.25
N ILE A 142 -17.42 -4.50 4.01
CA ILE A 142 -18.08 -3.27 3.56
C ILE A 142 -19.40 -3.05 4.32
N GLY A 143 -20.18 -4.10 4.55
CA GLY A 143 -21.41 -4.05 5.32
C GLY A 143 -21.20 -3.54 6.75
N LEU A 144 -20.18 -4.03 7.44
CA LEU A 144 -19.79 -3.55 8.77
C LEU A 144 -19.40 -2.07 8.76
N ILE A 145 -18.63 -1.63 7.78
CA ILE A 145 -18.23 -0.22 7.65
C ILE A 145 -19.46 0.65 7.43
N LYS A 146 -20.32 0.30 6.48
CA LYS A 146 -21.56 1.03 6.19
C LYS A 146 -22.52 1.10 7.38
N SER A 147 -22.56 0.07 8.21
CA SER A 147 -23.44 0.03 9.40
C SER A 147 -22.97 0.94 10.54
N LYS A 148 -21.67 1.24 10.60
CA LYS A 148 -21.06 2.00 11.71
C LYS A 148 -20.71 3.44 11.36
N MET A 149 -20.56 3.77 10.07
CA MET A 149 -20.13 5.09 9.62
C MET A 149 -21.30 5.93 9.11
N LYS A 150 -21.16 7.25 9.20
CA LYS A 150 -22.12 8.20 8.64
C LYS A 150 -22.08 8.18 7.13
N PRO A 151 -23.23 8.27 6.40
CA PRO A 151 -23.28 8.18 4.94
C PRO A 151 -22.36 9.15 4.21
N TYR A 152 -22.16 10.37 4.72
CA TYR A 152 -21.31 11.39 4.10
C TYR A 152 -19.80 11.12 4.22
N LEU A 153 -19.39 10.13 5.04
CA LEU A 153 -18.01 9.68 5.16
C LEU A 153 -17.71 8.49 4.25
N LEU A 154 -18.75 7.83 3.73
CA LEU A 154 -18.56 6.59 2.98
C LEU A 154 -17.95 6.87 1.60
N PRO A 155 -16.81 6.25 1.26
CA PRO A 155 -16.23 6.33 -0.06
C PRO A 155 -16.96 5.44 -1.07
N GLU A 156 -16.61 5.59 -2.35
CA GLU A 156 -16.88 4.57 -3.34
C GLU A 156 -15.98 3.34 -3.04
N PHE A 157 -16.59 2.18 -2.79
CA PHE A 157 -15.84 0.92 -2.63
C PHE A 157 -15.70 0.21 -3.97
N LYS A 158 -14.49 -0.24 -4.28
CA LYS A 158 -14.18 -1.10 -5.44
C LYS A 158 -13.37 -2.31 -5.01
N LEU A 159 -13.56 -3.42 -5.70
CA LEU A 159 -12.67 -4.58 -5.58
C LEU A 159 -11.47 -4.38 -6.49
N GLY A 160 -10.28 -4.60 -5.97
CA GLY A 160 -9.06 -4.77 -6.75
C GLY A 160 -9.14 -6.06 -7.57
N ARG A 161 -8.37 -6.16 -8.64
CA ARG A 161 -8.31 -7.38 -9.45
C ARG A 161 -7.45 -8.42 -8.76
N ASP A 162 -6.16 -8.40 -9.02
CA ASP A 162 -5.17 -9.25 -8.40
C ASP A 162 -4.06 -8.37 -7.81
N PHE A 163 -3.78 -8.56 -6.52
CA PHE A 163 -2.78 -7.74 -5.83
C PHE A 163 -1.37 -7.95 -6.40
N PHE A 164 -1.02 -9.19 -6.72
CA PHE A 164 0.31 -9.51 -7.24
C PHE A 164 0.50 -9.01 -8.67
N GLU A 165 -0.54 -9.12 -9.52
CA GLU A 165 -0.51 -8.54 -10.87
C GLU A 165 -0.35 -7.02 -10.80
N ASP A 166 -1.07 -6.34 -9.92
CA ASP A 166 -0.92 -4.90 -9.72
C ASP A 166 0.45 -4.54 -9.13
N CYS A 167 1.05 -5.36 -8.26
CA CYS A 167 2.45 -5.18 -7.85
C CYS A 167 3.42 -5.29 -9.03
N PHE A 168 3.30 -6.31 -9.89
CA PHE A 168 4.15 -6.45 -11.08
C PHE A 168 4.02 -5.28 -12.04
N LEU A 169 2.80 -4.85 -12.31
CA LEU A 169 2.54 -3.69 -13.16
C LEU A 169 3.08 -2.39 -12.53
N GLY A 170 2.91 -2.24 -11.22
CA GLY A 170 3.43 -1.12 -10.44
C GLY A 170 4.95 -1.05 -10.47
N LEU A 171 5.66 -2.18 -10.37
CA LEU A 171 7.11 -2.24 -10.53
C LEU A 171 7.55 -1.71 -11.91
N SER A 172 6.83 -2.07 -12.97
CA SER A 172 7.11 -1.55 -14.32
C SER A 172 6.94 -0.03 -14.40
N ILE A 173 5.92 0.52 -13.74
CA ILE A 173 5.68 1.96 -13.67
C ILE A 173 6.80 2.66 -12.90
N VAL A 174 7.19 2.14 -11.74
CA VAL A 174 8.28 2.70 -10.92
C VAL A 174 9.61 2.67 -11.69
N CYS A 175 9.91 1.58 -12.39
CA CYS A 175 11.10 1.49 -13.25
C CYS A 175 11.07 2.53 -14.38
N GLU A 176 9.95 2.71 -15.07
CA GLU A 176 9.79 3.71 -16.13
C GLU A 176 10.07 5.13 -15.60
N VAL A 177 9.52 5.47 -14.44
CA VAL A 177 9.74 6.77 -13.78
C VAL A 177 11.21 6.95 -13.41
N GLY A 178 11.83 5.95 -12.80
CA GLY A 178 13.24 6.00 -12.39
C GLY A 178 14.20 6.14 -13.59
N ILE A 179 13.92 5.45 -14.71
CA ILE A 179 14.70 5.60 -15.95
C ILE A 179 14.57 7.03 -16.50
N LYS A 180 13.35 7.57 -16.57
CA LYS A 180 13.12 8.93 -17.06
C LYS A 180 13.83 9.98 -16.21
N GLN A 181 13.82 9.82 -14.89
CA GLN A 181 14.53 10.70 -13.98
C GLN A 181 16.04 10.64 -14.17
N SER A 182 16.63 9.44 -14.24
CA SER A 182 18.06 9.24 -14.49
C SER A 182 18.52 9.81 -15.84
N LEU A 183 17.67 9.72 -16.87
CA LEU A 183 17.98 10.31 -18.17
C LEU A 183 17.94 11.84 -18.13
N ARG A 184 16.99 12.44 -17.44
CA ARG A 184 16.92 13.91 -17.26
C ARG A 184 18.17 14.42 -16.54
N GLU A 185 18.57 13.81 -15.43
CA GLU A 185 19.77 14.17 -14.67
C GLU A 185 21.06 14.08 -15.49
N ARG A 186 21.09 13.25 -16.54
CA ARG A 186 22.24 13.14 -17.47
C ARG A 186 22.21 14.14 -18.63
N LEU A 187 21.04 14.68 -18.95
CA LEU A 187 20.87 15.59 -20.09
C LEU A 187 20.87 17.08 -19.67
N ASP A 188 20.70 17.33 -18.38
CA ASP A 188 20.74 18.69 -17.78
C ASP A 188 22.18 19.15 -17.45
N PHE A 189 23.21 18.55 -18.11
CA PHE A 189 24.62 18.99 -18.08
C PHE A 189 25.01 19.68 -19.39
#